data_9a049a7c1bb324537e74d0079dc85c95
#
_entry.id   9a049a7c1bb324537e74d0079dc85c95
#
_cell.length_a   1.000
_cell.length_b   1.000
_cell.length_c   1.000
_cell.angle_alpha   90.00
_cell.angle_beta   90.00
_cell.angle_gamma   90.00
#
_symmetry.space_group_name_H-M   'P 1'
#
loop_
_entity.id
_entity.type
_entity.pdbx_description
1 polymer ?
#
loop_
_entity_poly.entity_id
_entity_poly.type
_entity_poly.pdbx_seq_one_letter_code
_entity_poly.pdbx_strand_id
1 'polypeptide(L)'
;MHGDALLVALVCQLLKFSKFPNQPNKTKLKPITMKKLLFSLLFAMSIFTLSAQGYQPSEVVRRSQQEFSEDRFGIFILWGIYSMYAQGEWYLQNAQGIQRDEYAKAADAFYPHRFDAKEWVAAIKASGAKYICFTTRHHDSFSMWDTAESEFNIVDATPFKRDVLKELTDECYKQGIAVHLYYSHADWSRDDYPRGRTGWGVAGRDYTKMSWDSYFSFMNNQITELLTNYGPIRAMWFDGWWDHEEDATPFDWHLDEQYALVHSLQPSCMVANNHHVTPFEGEDIQIFERDLPGENSHGLSGQDISKLPLETCQTMNGMWGYKVVDQNYKSTNALIRYLVSTAGKGANLLLNVGPQPNGELPAVAVERMKEMGQWMKVNGESVYGTTAGDIPQQDWGCTTRKGDCLYVHVFELNYDMLYLPLECKVVSAKALEDGKPVKFQKVKGGILLEVGKVEDKADYVVELVTK
;
A
#
# COMPACT_ATOMS: atom_id res chain seq x y z
N MET A 1 1.80 -19.44 22.62
CA MET A 1 1.81 -20.13 23.95
C MET A 1 1.21 -21.53 23.96
N HIS A 2 0.87 -22.14 22.79
CA HIS A 2 0.34 -23.53 22.75
C HIS A 2 1.38 -24.58 22.31
N GLY A 3 2.54 -24.19 21.77
CA GLY A 3 3.59 -25.11 21.34
C GLY A 3 4.40 -25.76 22.47
N ASP A 4 4.62 -25.02 23.56
CA ASP A 4 5.48 -25.48 24.65
C ASP A 4 4.84 -26.58 25.51
N ALA A 5 3.50 -26.60 25.58
CA ALA A 5 2.78 -27.62 26.32
C ALA A 5 2.81 -29.01 25.64
N LEU A 6 2.84 -29.04 24.31
CA LEU A 6 2.90 -30.28 23.52
C LEU A 6 4.29 -30.92 23.59
N LEU A 7 5.34 -30.10 23.60
CA LEU A 7 6.73 -30.56 23.66
C LEU A 7 7.06 -31.17 25.03
N VAL A 8 6.58 -30.54 26.11
CA VAL A 8 6.74 -31.07 27.47
C VAL A 8 5.97 -32.39 27.66
N ALA A 9 4.78 -32.51 27.05
CA ALA A 9 4.00 -33.76 27.09
C ALA A 9 4.68 -34.90 26.33
N LEU A 10 5.31 -34.64 25.19
CA LEU A 10 6.03 -35.64 24.39
C LEU A 10 7.30 -36.13 25.09
N VAL A 11 8.06 -35.22 25.73
CA VAL A 11 9.27 -35.55 26.50
C VAL A 11 8.89 -36.38 27.75
N CYS A 12 7.80 -36.05 28.43
CA CYS A 12 7.29 -36.82 29.56
C CYS A 12 6.77 -38.22 29.16
N GLN A 13 6.24 -38.38 27.96
CA GLN A 13 5.82 -39.69 27.44
C GLN A 13 7.02 -40.55 27.07
N LEU A 14 8.08 -40.01 26.50
CA LEU A 14 9.32 -40.74 26.19
C LEU A 14 10.09 -41.16 27.41
N LEU A 15 10.02 -40.42 28.53
CA LEU A 15 10.65 -40.79 29.80
C LEU A 15 9.87 -41.84 30.58
N LYS A 16 8.59 -42.09 30.27
CA LYS A 16 7.77 -43.15 30.90
C LYS A 16 8.01 -44.55 30.33
N PHE A 17 8.67 -44.69 29.19
CA PHE A 17 8.96 -45.98 28.56
C PHE A 17 10.27 -46.64 29.00
N SER A 18 10.97 -46.13 30.02
CA SER A 18 12.23 -46.69 30.50
C SER A 18 12.11 -47.70 31.65
N LYS A 19 10.92 -48.27 31.89
CA LYS A 19 10.76 -49.37 32.87
C LYS A 19 10.34 -50.65 32.14
N PHE A 20 11.33 -51.46 31.74
CA PHE A 20 11.12 -52.86 31.35
C PHE A 20 11.60 -53.80 32.48
N PRO A 21 10.87 -54.89 32.75
CA PRO A 21 11.24 -55.85 33.78
C PRO A 21 12.34 -56.82 33.31
N ASN A 22 13.15 -57.27 34.23
CA ASN A 22 14.26 -58.16 34.05
C ASN A 22 13.94 -59.43 33.22
N GLN A 23 14.70 -59.63 32.16
CA GLN A 23 14.98 -60.95 31.59
C GLN A 23 16.46 -60.99 31.16
N PRO A 24 17.17 -62.18 31.42
CA PRO A 24 18.59 -62.25 31.15
C PRO A 24 18.90 -62.82 29.79
N ASN A 25 19.36 -62.01 28.85
CA ASN A 25 20.16 -62.57 27.77
C ASN A 25 21.18 -61.49 27.31
N LYS A 26 22.44 -61.86 27.42
CA LYS A 26 23.61 -61.10 27.13
C LYS A 26 23.78 -60.94 25.59
N THR A 27 23.43 -59.83 25.04
CA THR A 27 24.06 -59.36 23.81
C THR A 27 24.70 -57.99 24.09
N LYS A 28 26.01 -57.92 23.92
CA LYS A 28 26.81 -56.70 24.12
C LYS A 28 26.44 -55.66 23.05
N LEU A 29 25.60 -54.73 23.42
CA LEU A 29 25.43 -53.50 22.65
C LEU A 29 26.62 -52.58 22.95
N LYS A 30 27.32 -52.16 21.87
CA LYS A 30 28.49 -51.27 21.94
C LYS A 30 28.05 -49.88 22.44
N PRO A 31 28.90 -49.14 23.20
CA PRO A 31 28.58 -47.83 23.74
C PRO A 31 28.78 -46.75 22.66
N ILE A 32 27.87 -46.73 21.67
CA ILE A 32 27.86 -45.76 20.56
C ILE A 32 26.61 -44.90 20.69
N THR A 33 26.16 -44.53 21.80
CA THR A 33 24.78 -44.04 21.67
C THR A 33 24.53 -42.66 22.25
N MET A 34 25.22 -42.25 23.26
CA MET A 34 24.87 -40.95 23.87
C MET A 34 25.41 -39.75 23.14
N LYS A 35 26.67 -39.81 22.64
CA LYS A 35 27.21 -38.69 21.86
C LYS A 35 26.58 -38.53 20.49
N LYS A 36 26.22 -39.63 19.80
CA LYS A 36 25.50 -39.57 18.52
C LYS A 36 24.05 -39.15 18.66
N LEU A 37 23.37 -39.59 19.77
CA LEU A 37 22.00 -39.11 20.06
C LEU A 37 21.99 -37.62 20.43
N LEU A 38 22.97 -37.15 21.23
CA LEU A 38 23.12 -35.75 21.54
C LEU A 38 23.44 -34.90 20.29
N PHE A 39 24.29 -35.42 19.38
CA PHE A 39 24.62 -34.74 18.13
C PHE A 39 23.42 -34.73 17.17
N SER A 40 22.64 -35.78 17.10
CA SER A 40 21.40 -35.82 16.30
C SER A 40 20.30 -34.95 16.89
N LEU A 41 20.18 -34.86 18.23
CA LEU A 41 19.26 -33.91 18.87
C LEU A 41 19.69 -32.46 18.72
N LEU A 42 20.99 -32.16 18.82
CA LEU A 42 21.52 -30.81 18.53
C LEU A 42 21.40 -30.40 17.07
N PHE A 43 21.57 -31.37 16.15
CA PHE A 43 21.36 -31.12 14.71
C PHE A 43 19.88 -31.00 14.37
N ALA A 44 18.99 -31.76 14.97
CA ALA A 44 17.54 -31.60 14.86
C ALA A 44 17.06 -30.28 15.49
N MET A 45 17.60 -29.89 16.66
CA MET A 45 17.31 -28.56 17.24
C MET A 45 17.83 -27.42 16.40
N SER A 46 18.97 -27.52 15.72
CA SER A 46 19.47 -26.48 14.81
C SER A 46 18.64 -26.39 13.53
N ILE A 47 18.03 -27.48 13.07
CA ILE A 47 17.09 -27.46 11.93
C ILE A 47 15.74 -26.86 12.34
N PHE A 48 15.27 -27.14 13.58
CA PHE A 48 14.03 -26.55 14.09
C PHE A 48 14.16 -25.06 14.45
N THR A 49 15.35 -24.58 14.80
CA THR A 49 15.57 -23.14 15.02
C THR A 49 15.72 -22.35 13.71
N LEU A 50 15.98 -23.00 12.56
CA LEU A 50 15.93 -22.35 11.25
C LEU A 50 14.50 -22.22 10.70
N SER A 51 13.53 -22.98 11.22
CA SER A 51 12.13 -22.95 10.74
C SER A 51 11.22 -21.99 11.52
N ALA A 52 11.76 -21.20 12.46
CA ALA A 52 11.00 -20.25 13.28
C ALA A 52 11.40 -18.79 13.04
N GLN A 53 12.17 -18.50 11.99
CA GLN A 53 12.31 -17.13 11.53
C GLN A 53 11.23 -16.92 10.47
N GLY A 54 10.17 -16.19 10.83
CA GLY A 54 9.17 -15.69 9.90
C GLY A 54 9.82 -14.91 8.74
N TYR A 55 9.07 -14.54 7.74
CA TYR A 55 9.56 -13.81 6.58
C TYR A 55 10.48 -12.66 6.99
N GLN A 56 11.66 -12.62 6.40
CA GLN A 56 12.60 -11.53 6.53
C GLN A 56 12.85 -10.96 5.13
N PRO A 57 12.53 -9.69 4.89
CA PRO A 57 12.80 -9.06 3.60
C PRO A 57 14.26 -9.26 3.19
N SER A 58 14.48 -9.62 1.94
CA SER A 58 15.84 -9.71 1.38
C SER A 58 16.52 -8.34 1.42
N GLU A 59 17.84 -8.28 1.25
CA GLU A 59 18.54 -6.99 1.18
C GLU A 59 18.05 -6.11 0.00
N VAL A 60 17.64 -6.75 -1.08
CA VAL A 60 17.11 -6.05 -2.26
C VAL A 60 15.75 -5.44 -1.94
N VAL A 61 14.85 -6.19 -1.27
CA VAL A 61 13.55 -5.68 -0.80
C VAL A 61 13.75 -4.55 0.21
N ARG A 62 14.67 -4.70 1.18
CA ARG A 62 14.96 -3.62 2.15
C ARG A 62 15.42 -2.33 1.49
N ARG A 63 16.17 -2.42 0.38
CA ARG A 63 16.53 -1.24 -0.40
C ARG A 63 15.30 -0.62 -1.06
N SER A 64 14.42 -1.41 -1.67
CA SER A 64 13.15 -0.93 -2.22
C SER A 64 12.27 -0.28 -1.16
N GLN A 65 12.19 -0.85 0.04
CA GLN A 65 11.48 -0.29 1.20
C GLN A 65 12.06 1.06 1.63
N GLN A 66 13.39 1.21 1.61
CA GLN A 66 14.05 2.48 1.94
C GLN A 66 13.74 3.54 0.86
N GLU A 67 13.94 3.22 -0.42
CA GLU A 67 13.63 4.13 -1.53
C GLU A 67 12.16 4.56 -1.51
N PHE A 68 11.25 3.61 -1.29
CA PHE A 68 9.82 3.89 -1.14
C PHE A 68 9.56 4.84 0.03
N SER A 69 10.17 4.58 1.20
CA SER A 69 9.99 5.44 2.37
C SER A 69 10.54 6.87 2.18
N GLU A 70 11.51 7.06 1.28
CA GLU A 70 12.07 8.38 0.96
C GLU A 70 11.18 9.16 -0.02
N ASP A 71 10.35 8.50 -0.82
CA ASP A 71 9.50 9.12 -1.84
C ASP A 71 8.34 9.92 -1.28
N ARG A 72 7.73 9.49 -0.20
CA ARG A 72 6.62 10.13 0.55
C ARG A 72 5.35 10.41 -0.23
N PHE A 73 5.37 10.49 -1.57
CA PHE A 73 4.23 10.89 -2.37
C PHE A 73 4.12 10.10 -3.67
N GLY A 74 2.97 9.48 -3.90
CA GLY A 74 2.57 8.79 -5.12
C GLY A 74 1.16 9.15 -5.58
N ILE A 75 0.84 8.83 -6.83
CA ILE A 75 -0.49 8.99 -7.40
C ILE A 75 -1.11 7.62 -7.66
N PHE A 76 -2.30 7.40 -7.10
CA PHE A 76 -3.14 6.25 -7.39
C PHE A 76 -4.01 6.55 -8.59
N ILE A 77 -4.02 5.68 -9.60
CA ILE A 77 -4.84 5.82 -10.80
C ILE A 77 -5.86 4.70 -10.81
N LEU A 78 -7.06 5.00 -10.32
CA LEU A 78 -8.15 4.02 -10.28
C LEU A 78 -9.02 4.15 -11.54
N TRP A 79 -8.69 3.36 -12.56
CA TRP A 79 -9.31 3.41 -13.87
C TRP A 79 -9.62 2.03 -14.41
N GLY A 80 -10.80 1.87 -14.97
CA GLY A 80 -11.30 0.63 -15.54
C GLY A 80 -12.60 0.86 -16.30
N ILE A 81 -13.24 -0.23 -16.74
CA ILE A 81 -14.50 -0.18 -17.48
C ILE A 81 -15.63 0.48 -16.68
N TYR A 82 -15.59 0.44 -15.35
CA TYR A 82 -16.57 1.11 -14.47
C TYR A 82 -16.64 2.63 -14.74
N SER A 83 -15.59 3.24 -15.28
CA SER A 83 -15.61 4.66 -15.66
C SER A 83 -16.68 4.98 -16.69
N MET A 84 -17.03 4.03 -17.56
CA MET A 84 -18.09 4.16 -18.58
C MET A 84 -19.46 4.47 -17.97
N TYR A 85 -19.73 3.94 -16.78
CA TYR A 85 -20.97 4.17 -16.07
C TYR A 85 -20.97 5.51 -15.30
N ALA A 86 -19.80 6.08 -15.06
CA ALA A 86 -19.62 7.34 -14.34
C ALA A 86 -20.29 7.38 -12.97
N GLN A 87 -20.32 6.23 -12.26
CA GLN A 87 -20.96 6.02 -10.95
C GLN A 87 -19.98 5.58 -9.86
N GLY A 88 -18.67 5.52 -10.17
CA GLY A 88 -17.62 5.01 -9.29
C GLY A 88 -17.34 3.51 -9.55
N GLU A 89 -16.29 3.04 -8.92
CA GLU A 89 -15.71 1.71 -9.14
C GLU A 89 -16.58 0.56 -8.63
N TRP A 90 -17.45 0.83 -7.65
CA TRP A 90 -18.38 -0.15 -7.06
C TRP A 90 -19.72 -0.24 -7.78
N TYR A 91 -19.86 0.36 -8.97
CA TYR A 91 -21.16 0.41 -9.67
C TYR A 91 -21.75 -0.98 -9.91
N LEU A 92 -20.94 -1.95 -10.36
CA LEU A 92 -21.39 -3.33 -10.60
C LEU A 92 -22.01 -3.96 -9.34
N GLN A 93 -21.40 -3.76 -8.18
CA GLN A 93 -21.89 -4.25 -6.89
C GLN A 93 -23.13 -3.48 -6.42
N ASN A 94 -23.16 -2.17 -6.62
CA ASN A 94 -24.21 -1.28 -6.08
C ASN A 94 -25.47 -1.21 -6.96
N ALA A 95 -25.35 -1.54 -8.25
CA ALA A 95 -26.47 -1.56 -9.18
C ALA A 95 -27.27 -2.86 -9.03
N GLN A 96 -28.30 -2.81 -8.16
CA GLN A 96 -29.13 -3.98 -7.85
C GLN A 96 -29.68 -4.67 -9.12
N GLY A 97 -29.35 -5.96 -9.28
CA GLY A 97 -29.88 -6.80 -10.34
C GLY A 97 -29.26 -6.59 -11.72
N ILE A 98 -28.17 -5.81 -11.82
CA ILE A 98 -27.44 -5.74 -13.09
C ILE A 98 -26.87 -7.12 -13.44
N GLN A 99 -27.06 -7.52 -14.71
CA GLN A 99 -26.47 -8.73 -15.23
C GLN A 99 -25.00 -8.46 -15.59
N ARG A 100 -24.05 -9.34 -15.19
CA ARG A 100 -22.64 -9.17 -15.55
C ARG A 100 -22.42 -9.00 -17.06
N ASP A 101 -23.18 -9.76 -17.88
CA ASP A 101 -23.05 -9.68 -19.33
C ASP A 101 -23.58 -8.35 -19.89
N GLU A 102 -24.58 -7.74 -19.23
CA GLU A 102 -25.02 -6.38 -19.56
C GLU A 102 -24.00 -5.34 -19.15
N TYR A 103 -23.39 -5.51 -17.97
CA TYR A 103 -22.29 -4.67 -17.55
C TYR A 103 -21.09 -4.74 -18.51
N ALA A 104 -20.73 -5.95 -18.93
CA ALA A 104 -19.60 -6.18 -19.83
C ALA A 104 -19.76 -5.50 -21.19
N LYS A 105 -21.01 -5.24 -21.67
CA LYS A 105 -21.26 -4.52 -22.92
C LYS A 105 -20.70 -3.09 -22.96
N ALA A 106 -20.37 -2.50 -21.81
CA ALA A 106 -19.68 -1.23 -21.80
C ALA A 106 -18.32 -1.28 -22.53
N ALA A 107 -17.70 -2.47 -22.62
CA ALA A 107 -16.46 -2.67 -23.38
C ALA A 107 -16.64 -2.36 -24.88
N ASP A 108 -17.79 -2.66 -25.47
CA ASP A 108 -18.08 -2.40 -26.89
C ASP A 108 -17.99 -0.90 -27.26
N ALA A 109 -18.15 -0.02 -26.26
CA ALA A 109 -18.08 1.42 -26.43
C ALA A 109 -16.90 2.07 -25.69
N PHE A 110 -16.09 1.28 -24.97
CA PHE A 110 -14.93 1.82 -24.23
C PHE A 110 -13.81 2.16 -25.21
N TYR A 111 -13.79 3.44 -25.58
CA TYR A 111 -12.82 4.00 -26.53
C TYR A 111 -12.16 5.25 -25.95
N PRO A 112 -11.19 5.10 -25.06
CA PRO A 112 -10.52 6.21 -24.38
C PRO A 112 -9.53 6.93 -25.32
N HIS A 113 -10.05 7.53 -26.37
CA HIS A 113 -9.31 8.16 -27.47
C HIS A 113 -8.45 9.36 -27.07
N ARG A 114 -8.64 9.90 -25.86
CA ARG A 114 -7.87 10.99 -25.29
C ARG A 114 -6.83 10.53 -24.26
N PHE A 115 -6.66 9.22 -24.09
CA PHE A 115 -5.59 8.69 -23.28
C PHE A 115 -4.24 8.98 -23.91
N ASP A 116 -3.40 9.69 -23.18
CA ASP A 116 -2.02 9.97 -23.52
C ASP A 116 -1.13 9.73 -22.29
N ALA A 117 -0.37 8.64 -22.31
CA ALA A 117 0.51 8.26 -21.20
C ALA A 117 1.55 9.33 -20.88
N LYS A 118 2.05 10.05 -21.91
CA LYS A 118 3.03 11.12 -21.73
C LYS A 118 2.45 12.31 -20.98
N GLU A 119 1.23 12.73 -21.33
CA GLU A 119 0.53 13.81 -20.63
C GLU A 119 0.20 13.43 -19.19
N TRP A 120 -0.26 12.19 -18.97
CA TRP A 120 -0.55 11.69 -17.62
C TRP A 120 0.71 11.70 -16.75
N VAL A 121 1.78 11.08 -17.20
CA VAL A 121 3.03 10.97 -16.43
C VAL A 121 3.67 12.35 -16.22
N ALA A 122 3.57 13.24 -17.19
CA ALA A 122 4.05 14.63 -17.05
C ALA A 122 3.28 15.39 -15.95
N ALA A 123 1.95 15.26 -15.90
CA ALA A 123 1.12 15.87 -14.86
C ALA A 123 1.43 15.28 -13.47
N ILE A 124 1.57 13.97 -13.39
CA ILE A 124 1.93 13.25 -12.16
C ILE A 124 3.31 13.71 -11.66
N LYS A 125 4.31 13.69 -12.51
CA LYS A 125 5.66 14.17 -12.17
C LYS A 125 5.66 15.62 -11.73
N ALA A 126 4.88 16.47 -12.42
CA ALA A 126 4.76 17.88 -12.09
C ALA A 126 4.13 18.11 -10.70
N SER A 127 3.34 17.18 -10.17
CA SER A 127 2.79 17.24 -8.81
C SER A 127 3.84 17.05 -7.72
N GLY A 128 5.01 16.48 -8.06
CA GLY A 128 6.05 16.06 -7.13
C GLY A 128 5.96 14.60 -6.74
N ALA A 129 4.99 13.84 -7.25
CA ALA A 129 4.90 12.39 -7.00
C ALA A 129 6.11 11.65 -7.59
N LYS A 130 6.52 10.59 -6.92
CA LYS A 130 7.67 9.76 -7.26
C LYS A 130 7.29 8.40 -7.83
N TYR A 131 6.07 7.96 -7.59
CA TYR A 131 5.55 6.69 -8.09
C TYR A 131 4.06 6.82 -8.43
N ILE A 132 3.60 5.85 -9.22
CA ILE A 132 2.17 5.59 -9.43
C ILE A 132 1.81 4.24 -8.83
N CYS A 133 0.52 4.08 -8.50
CA CYS A 133 -0.14 2.79 -8.36
C CYS A 133 -1.28 2.74 -9.38
N PHE A 134 -1.23 1.82 -10.32
CA PHE A 134 -2.24 1.72 -11.40
C PHE A 134 -3.13 0.51 -11.19
N THR A 135 -4.44 0.68 -11.31
CA THR A 135 -5.43 -0.40 -11.24
C THR A 135 -5.34 -1.26 -12.49
N THR A 136 -4.62 -2.38 -12.41
CA THR A 136 -4.53 -3.32 -13.52
C THR A 136 -5.83 -4.10 -13.70
N ARG A 137 -6.42 -4.56 -12.59
CA ARG A 137 -7.70 -5.26 -12.55
C ARG A 137 -8.40 -5.00 -11.23
N HIS A 138 -9.63 -4.46 -11.29
CA HIS A 138 -10.48 -4.23 -10.13
C HIS A 138 -11.45 -5.40 -9.90
N HIS A 139 -12.30 -5.34 -8.89
CA HIS A 139 -13.27 -6.39 -8.52
C HIS A 139 -14.26 -6.73 -9.64
N ASP A 140 -14.42 -5.90 -10.67
CA ASP A 140 -15.31 -6.11 -11.81
C ASP A 140 -14.74 -7.06 -12.88
N SER A 141 -13.52 -7.58 -12.69
CA SER A 141 -12.85 -8.54 -13.59
C SER A 141 -12.19 -7.94 -14.84
N PHE A 142 -12.42 -6.65 -15.16
CA PHE A 142 -11.89 -6.07 -16.37
C PHE A 142 -10.38 -5.78 -16.25
N SER A 143 -9.61 -6.32 -17.20
CA SER A 143 -8.15 -6.18 -17.23
C SER A 143 -7.73 -4.99 -18.10
N MET A 144 -6.91 -4.08 -17.57
CA MET A 144 -6.45 -2.87 -18.26
C MET A 144 -5.13 -3.07 -19.03
N TRP A 145 -4.81 -4.32 -19.40
CA TRP A 145 -3.65 -4.71 -20.22
C TRP A 145 -4.00 -5.87 -21.15
N ASP A 146 -3.11 -6.16 -22.09
CA ASP A 146 -3.20 -7.28 -23.05
C ASP A 146 -2.88 -8.60 -22.33
N THR A 147 -3.85 -9.16 -21.61
CA THR A 147 -3.72 -10.43 -20.89
C THR A 147 -4.16 -11.60 -21.76
N ALA A 148 -3.39 -12.68 -21.78
CA ALA A 148 -3.77 -13.93 -22.44
C ALA A 148 -4.78 -14.76 -21.61
N GLU A 149 -4.96 -14.41 -20.32
CA GLU A 149 -5.78 -15.19 -19.39
C GLU A 149 -7.28 -14.86 -19.46
N SER A 150 -7.66 -13.74 -20.09
CA SER A 150 -9.05 -13.30 -20.19
C SER A 150 -9.27 -12.43 -21.42
N GLU A 151 -10.28 -12.76 -22.24
CA GLU A 151 -10.74 -11.89 -23.34
C GLU A 151 -11.43 -10.61 -22.84
N PHE A 152 -11.81 -10.54 -21.54
CA PHE A 152 -12.40 -9.35 -20.93
C PHE A 152 -11.32 -8.37 -20.50
N ASN A 153 -10.61 -7.82 -21.48
CA ASN A 153 -9.52 -6.87 -21.33
C ASN A 153 -9.64 -5.71 -22.32
N ILE A 154 -8.87 -4.65 -22.08
CA ILE A 154 -8.95 -3.41 -22.86
C ILE A 154 -8.54 -3.59 -24.32
N VAL A 155 -7.71 -4.57 -24.65
CA VAL A 155 -7.26 -4.84 -26.02
C VAL A 155 -8.27 -5.69 -26.77
N ASP A 156 -8.72 -6.80 -26.19
CA ASP A 156 -9.58 -7.75 -26.90
C ASP A 156 -11.05 -7.34 -26.90
N ALA A 157 -11.58 -6.91 -25.75
CA ALA A 157 -12.99 -6.60 -25.59
C ALA A 157 -13.40 -5.22 -26.11
N THR A 158 -12.46 -4.31 -26.37
CA THR A 158 -12.81 -2.92 -26.70
C THR A 158 -12.42 -2.55 -28.13
N PRO A 159 -13.05 -1.53 -28.73
CA PRO A 159 -12.60 -0.97 -30.01
C PRO A 159 -11.29 -0.20 -29.92
N PHE A 160 -10.77 0.05 -28.71
CA PHE A 160 -9.57 0.85 -28.50
C PHE A 160 -8.29 0.13 -28.93
N LYS A 161 -8.19 -1.19 -28.68
CA LYS A 161 -7.12 -2.06 -29.18
C LYS A 161 -5.70 -1.63 -28.81
N ARG A 162 -5.53 -0.91 -27.68
CA ARG A 162 -4.22 -0.47 -27.19
C ARG A 162 -4.01 -0.99 -25.76
N ASP A 163 -2.80 -1.42 -25.46
CA ASP A 163 -2.37 -1.80 -24.10
C ASP A 163 -1.98 -0.55 -23.31
N VAL A 164 -2.91 -0.03 -22.52
CA VAL A 164 -2.70 1.19 -21.75
C VAL A 164 -1.65 1.02 -20.67
N LEU A 165 -1.55 -0.19 -20.08
CA LEU A 165 -0.55 -0.46 -19.06
C LEU A 165 0.86 -0.41 -19.64
N LYS A 166 1.06 -1.00 -20.83
CA LYS A 166 2.35 -0.98 -21.51
C LYS A 166 2.78 0.45 -21.84
N GLU A 167 1.88 1.25 -22.40
CA GLU A 167 2.18 2.64 -22.72
C GLU A 167 2.49 3.47 -21.47
N LEU A 168 1.73 3.27 -20.39
CA LEU A 168 1.90 3.99 -19.13
C LEU A 168 3.21 3.63 -18.44
N THR A 169 3.53 2.33 -18.35
CA THR A 169 4.78 1.88 -17.70
C THR A 169 6.00 2.33 -18.47
N ASP A 170 6.01 2.20 -19.81
CA ASP A 170 7.10 2.66 -20.66
C ASP A 170 7.37 4.16 -20.46
N GLU A 171 6.31 4.96 -20.36
CA GLU A 171 6.46 6.40 -20.16
C GLU A 171 6.90 6.75 -18.72
N CYS A 172 6.42 6.01 -17.70
CA CYS A 172 6.89 6.15 -16.34
C CYS A 172 8.40 5.93 -16.24
N TYR A 173 8.92 4.88 -16.85
CA TYR A 173 10.38 4.60 -16.86
C TYR A 173 11.18 5.68 -17.55
N LYS A 174 10.71 6.20 -18.70
CA LYS A 174 11.36 7.32 -19.39
C LYS A 174 11.44 8.57 -18.52
N GLN A 175 10.41 8.83 -17.71
CA GLN A 175 10.34 10.02 -16.88
C GLN A 175 10.89 9.84 -15.46
N GLY A 176 11.30 8.61 -15.08
CA GLY A 176 11.83 8.29 -13.76
C GLY A 176 10.77 8.25 -12.66
N ILE A 177 9.57 7.77 -12.99
CA ILE A 177 8.46 7.50 -12.07
C ILE A 177 8.42 6.01 -11.81
N ALA A 178 8.45 5.58 -10.54
CA ALA A 178 8.33 4.18 -10.19
C ALA A 178 6.89 3.67 -10.36
N VAL A 179 6.74 2.38 -10.62
CA VAL A 179 5.45 1.75 -10.92
C VAL A 179 5.09 0.75 -9.84
N HIS A 180 3.92 0.95 -9.23
CA HIS A 180 3.21 -0.05 -8.45
C HIS A 180 1.96 -0.48 -9.22
N LEU A 181 1.55 -1.74 -9.07
CA LEU A 181 0.38 -2.30 -9.74
C LEU A 181 -0.63 -2.77 -8.71
N TYR A 182 -1.82 -2.17 -8.72
CA TYR A 182 -2.97 -2.67 -7.97
C TYR A 182 -3.56 -3.88 -8.69
N TYR A 183 -3.90 -4.90 -7.92
CA TYR A 183 -4.58 -6.10 -8.38
C TYR A 183 -5.57 -6.60 -7.34
N SER A 184 -6.82 -6.82 -7.74
CA SER A 184 -7.88 -7.31 -6.85
C SER A 184 -7.83 -8.82 -6.67
N HIS A 185 -7.84 -9.29 -5.41
CA HIS A 185 -8.12 -10.69 -5.07
C HIS A 185 -9.59 -11.04 -5.25
N ALA A 186 -10.50 -10.11 -4.92
CA ALA A 186 -11.93 -10.31 -5.10
C ALA A 186 -12.35 -10.15 -6.55
N ASP A 187 -13.34 -10.93 -6.99
CA ASP A 187 -13.91 -10.89 -8.33
C ASP A 187 -15.43 -11.07 -8.35
N TRP A 188 -16.12 -10.06 -8.85
CA TRP A 188 -17.58 -10.06 -8.90
C TRP A 188 -18.17 -10.70 -10.16
N SER A 189 -17.35 -11.03 -11.16
CA SER A 189 -17.81 -11.47 -12.48
C SER A 189 -17.45 -12.91 -12.80
N ARG A 190 -16.31 -13.43 -12.35
CA ARG A 190 -15.88 -14.79 -12.68
C ARG A 190 -16.71 -15.84 -11.97
N ASP A 191 -17.03 -16.91 -12.69
CA ASP A 191 -17.81 -18.04 -12.17
C ASP A 191 -17.02 -18.89 -11.16
N ASP A 192 -15.67 -18.96 -11.32
CA ASP A 192 -14.80 -19.76 -10.47
C ASP A 192 -14.39 -19.07 -9.17
N TYR A 193 -14.56 -17.72 -9.04
CA TYR A 193 -14.31 -17.04 -7.78
C TYR A 193 -15.33 -17.49 -6.71
N PRO A 194 -14.90 -17.89 -5.50
CA PRO A 194 -15.80 -18.24 -4.41
C PRO A 194 -16.73 -17.08 -4.03
N ARG A 195 -17.87 -17.42 -3.48
CA ARG A 195 -18.84 -16.41 -3.04
C ARG A 195 -18.37 -15.75 -1.74
N GLY A 196 -17.90 -14.52 -1.84
CA GLY A 196 -17.61 -13.67 -0.69
C GLY A 196 -18.80 -12.86 -0.19
N ARG A 197 -18.54 -11.87 0.66
CA ARG A 197 -19.56 -10.94 1.17
C ARG A 197 -19.97 -9.86 0.15
N THR A 198 -19.19 -9.68 -0.92
CA THR A 198 -19.49 -8.75 -2.00
C THR A 198 -19.71 -9.48 -3.34
N GLY A 199 -20.16 -8.77 -4.38
CA GLY A 199 -20.43 -9.35 -5.71
C GLY A 199 -21.67 -10.23 -5.82
N TRP A 200 -22.30 -10.59 -4.72
CA TRP A 200 -23.47 -11.47 -4.73
C TRP A 200 -24.77 -10.80 -5.24
N GLY A 201 -24.79 -9.49 -5.38
CA GLY A 201 -25.83 -8.75 -6.09
C GLY A 201 -25.70 -8.79 -7.61
N VAL A 202 -24.55 -9.22 -8.14
CA VAL A 202 -24.29 -9.34 -9.59
C VAL A 202 -24.97 -10.57 -10.12
N ALA A 203 -25.94 -10.40 -11.02
CA ALA A 203 -26.65 -11.51 -11.63
C ALA A 203 -25.88 -12.10 -12.81
N GLY A 204 -26.16 -13.37 -13.14
CA GLY A 204 -25.58 -14.07 -14.31
C GLY A 204 -24.32 -14.90 -13.99
N ARG A 205 -23.83 -14.93 -12.74
CA ARG A 205 -22.77 -15.87 -12.32
C ARG A 205 -23.30 -17.28 -12.14
N ASP A 206 -22.52 -18.26 -12.59
CA ASP A 206 -22.79 -19.67 -12.35
C ASP A 206 -21.99 -20.20 -11.14
N TYR A 207 -22.56 -20.06 -9.97
CA TYR A 207 -21.92 -20.48 -8.71
C TYR A 207 -21.66 -21.99 -8.60
N THR A 208 -22.16 -22.82 -9.54
CA THR A 208 -21.80 -24.25 -9.56
C THR A 208 -20.38 -24.50 -10.08
N LYS A 209 -19.76 -23.48 -10.66
CA LYS A 209 -18.38 -23.52 -11.18
C LYS A 209 -17.34 -22.95 -10.23
N MET A 210 -17.73 -22.54 -9.02
CA MET A 210 -16.77 -22.02 -8.03
C MET A 210 -15.64 -23.02 -7.79
N SER A 211 -14.40 -22.54 -7.92
CA SER A 211 -13.17 -23.30 -7.70
C SER A 211 -12.04 -22.35 -7.35
N TRP A 212 -11.62 -22.35 -6.07
CA TRP A 212 -10.52 -21.52 -5.64
C TRP A 212 -9.22 -21.84 -6.40
N ASP A 213 -8.91 -23.14 -6.59
CA ASP A 213 -7.69 -23.55 -7.32
C ASP A 213 -7.67 -23.02 -8.75
N SER A 214 -8.83 -23.00 -9.43
CA SER A 214 -8.94 -22.42 -10.77
C SER A 214 -8.72 -20.92 -10.77
N TYR A 215 -9.38 -20.23 -9.86
CA TYR A 215 -9.26 -18.77 -9.75
C TYR A 215 -7.86 -18.34 -9.29
N PHE A 216 -7.27 -19.05 -8.31
CA PHE A 216 -5.92 -18.79 -7.84
C PHE A 216 -4.87 -18.98 -8.94
N SER A 217 -5.01 -20.04 -9.74
CA SER A 217 -4.15 -20.27 -10.91
C SER A 217 -4.29 -19.13 -11.94
N PHE A 218 -5.51 -18.69 -12.22
CA PHE A 218 -5.79 -17.55 -13.10
C PHE A 218 -5.10 -16.27 -12.59
N MET A 219 -5.23 -15.94 -11.29
CA MET A 219 -4.57 -14.78 -10.71
C MET A 219 -3.06 -14.86 -10.85
N ASN A 220 -2.46 -16.01 -10.51
CA ASN A 220 -1.01 -16.20 -10.55
C ASN A 220 -0.45 -16.14 -11.97
N ASN A 221 -1.20 -16.60 -12.98
CA ASN A 221 -0.83 -16.41 -14.37
C ASN A 221 -0.84 -14.93 -14.76
N GLN A 222 -1.89 -14.19 -14.42
CA GLN A 222 -1.95 -12.74 -14.66
C GLN A 222 -0.85 -11.98 -13.93
N ILE A 223 -0.55 -12.31 -12.67
CA ILE A 223 0.57 -11.71 -11.91
C ILE A 223 1.90 -12.02 -12.61
N THR A 224 2.06 -13.23 -13.14
CA THR A 224 3.25 -13.61 -13.91
C THR A 224 3.39 -12.75 -15.18
N GLU A 225 2.32 -12.51 -15.92
CA GLU A 225 2.34 -11.60 -17.08
C GLU A 225 2.76 -10.18 -16.65
N LEU A 226 2.13 -9.64 -15.60
CA LEU A 226 2.39 -8.29 -15.10
C LEU A 226 3.86 -8.11 -14.68
N LEU A 227 4.44 -9.11 -14.01
CA LEU A 227 5.80 -9.05 -13.50
C LEU A 227 6.87 -9.46 -14.53
N THR A 228 6.49 -9.99 -15.70
CA THR A 228 7.46 -10.37 -16.74
C THR A 228 7.43 -9.47 -17.96
N ASN A 229 6.28 -8.85 -18.31
CA ASN A 229 6.12 -8.15 -19.57
C ASN A 229 6.13 -6.61 -19.47
N TYR A 230 5.98 -6.04 -18.25
CA TYR A 230 5.74 -4.62 -18.06
C TYR A 230 6.92 -3.86 -17.41
N GLY A 231 8.11 -4.47 -17.40
CA GLY A 231 9.33 -3.87 -16.87
C GLY A 231 9.47 -4.02 -15.35
N PRO A 232 10.34 -3.21 -14.71
CA PRO A 232 10.58 -3.30 -13.27
C PRO A 232 9.40 -2.75 -12.47
N ILE A 233 8.63 -3.64 -11.86
CA ILE A 233 7.52 -3.28 -10.97
C ILE A 233 8.07 -3.16 -9.54
N ARG A 234 7.86 -2.00 -8.90
CA ARG A 234 8.38 -1.77 -7.55
C ARG A 234 7.52 -2.34 -6.45
N ALA A 235 6.20 -2.43 -6.65
CA ALA A 235 5.30 -3.13 -5.73
C ALA A 235 4.06 -3.69 -6.43
N MET A 236 3.60 -4.85 -5.94
CA MET A 236 2.23 -5.32 -6.14
C MET A 236 1.39 -4.81 -4.97
N TRP A 237 0.27 -4.18 -5.28
CA TRP A 237 -0.69 -3.62 -4.33
C TRP A 237 -1.99 -4.41 -4.42
N PHE A 238 -2.19 -5.35 -3.51
CA PHE A 238 -3.36 -6.23 -3.47
C PHE A 238 -4.52 -5.61 -2.70
N ASP A 239 -5.73 -6.05 -3.04
CA ASP A 239 -6.98 -5.63 -2.41
C ASP A 239 -8.02 -6.74 -2.48
N GLY A 240 -9.06 -6.66 -1.65
CA GLY A 240 -10.19 -7.61 -1.72
C GLY A 240 -10.07 -8.81 -0.78
N TRP A 241 -9.00 -8.96 0.00
CA TRP A 241 -8.88 -10.00 1.02
C TRP A 241 -10.06 -9.98 2.00
N TRP A 242 -10.53 -8.82 2.37
CA TRP A 242 -11.65 -8.58 3.26
C TRP A 242 -12.98 -9.18 2.77
N ASP A 243 -13.09 -9.65 1.53
CA ASP A 243 -14.32 -10.23 0.98
C ASP A 243 -14.72 -11.56 1.66
N HIS A 244 -13.77 -12.25 2.29
CA HIS A 244 -13.97 -13.49 3.04
C HIS A 244 -13.62 -13.40 4.54
N GLU A 245 -13.45 -12.19 5.09
CA GLU A 245 -13.05 -12.02 6.51
C GLU A 245 -14.13 -12.45 7.50
N GLU A 246 -15.40 -12.46 7.08
CA GLU A 246 -16.56 -12.84 7.90
C GLU A 246 -16.98 -14.31 7.70
N ASP A 247 -16.25 -15.09 6.92
CA ASP A 247 -16.58 -16.48 6.67
C ASP A 247 -16.51 -17.31 7.97
N ALA A 248 -17.48 -18.19 8.17
CA ALA A 248 -17.58 -19.02 9.37
C ALA A 248 -16.35 -19.94 9.55
N THR A 249 -15.68 -20.29 8.46
CA THR A 249 -14.38 -20.96 8.45
C THR A 249 -13.41 -20.02 7.78
N PRO A 250 -12.25 -19.71 8.39
CA PRO A 250 -11.25 -18.85 7.77
C PRO A 250 -10.93 -19.29 6.36
N PHE A 251 -11.03 -18.36 5.41
CA PHE A 251 -10.72 -18.63 4.02
C PHE A 251 -9.21 -18.66 3.82
N ASP A 252 -8.69 -19.71 3.21
CA ASP A 252 -7.28 -19.81 2.89
C ASP A 252 -6.99 -19.16 1.52
N TRP A 253 -6.41 -18.00 1.54
CA TRP A 253 -6.06 -17.22 0.36
C TRP A 253 -4.78 -17.70 -0.34
N HIS A 254 -4.02 -18.61 0.25
CA HIS A 254 -2.69 -19.03 -0.21
C HIS A 254 -1.74 -17.84 -0.46
N LEU A 255 -1.79 -16.82 0.44
CA LEU A 255 -1.02 -15.59 0.28
C LEU A 255 0.49 -15.85 0.32
N ASP A 256 0.95 -16.80 1.11
CA ASP A 256 2.35 -17.21 1.18
C ASP A 256 2.89 -17.69 -0.16
N GLU A 257 2.12 -18.50 -0.89
CA GLU A 257 2.48 -18.97 -2.23
C GLU A 257 2.50 -17.81 -3.24
N GLN A 258 1.50 -16.93 -3.18
CA GLN A 258 1.38 -15.80 -4.11
C GLN A 258 2.47 -14.75 -3.86
N TYR A 259 2.77 -14.43 -2.61
CA TYR A 259 3.84 -13.49 -2.25
C TYR A 259 5.22 -14.05 -2.61
N ALA A 260 5.43 -15.36 -2.40
CA ALA A 260 6.63 -16.06 -2.87
C ALA A 260 6.77 -16.00 -4.40
N LEU A 261 5.66 -16.14 -5.16
CA LEU A 261 5.65 -15.98 -6.61
C LEU A 261 6.11 -14.57 -7.01
N VAL A 262 5.57 -13.52 -6.39
CA VAL A 262 5.97 -12.12 -6.67
C VAL A 262 7.47 -11.94 -6.49
N HIS A 263 8.01 -12.33 -5.33
CA HIS A 263 9.44 -12.19 -5.03
C HIS A 263 10.33 -13.09 -5.92
N SER A 264 9.82 -14.23 -6.38
CA SER A 264 10.56 -15.10 -7.30
C SER A 264 10.70 -14.51 -8.69
N LEU A 265 9.66 -13.83 -9.18
CA LEU A 265 9.62 -13.20 -10.50
C LEU A 265 10.42 -11.89 -10.52
N GLN A 266 10.24 -11.05 -9.51
CA GLN A 266 10.99 -9.81 -9.34
C GLN A 266 11.46 -9.66 -7.88
N PRO A 267 12.69 -10.04 -7.53
CA PRO A 267 13.19 -10.02 -6.15
C PRO A 267 13.17 -8.67 -5.43
N SER A 268 13.07 -7.57 -6.17
CA SER A 268 12.96 -6.21 -5.62
C SER A 268 11.52 -5.71 -5.51
N CYS A 269 10.55 -6.45 -6.07
CA CYS A 269 9.15 -6.08 -6.01
C CYS A 269 8.62 -6.29 -4.59
N MET A 270 8.09 -5.23 -4.00
CA MET A 270 7.47 -5.27 -2.68
C MET A 270 6.03 -5.77 -2.78
N VAL A 271 5.53 -6.29 -1.67
CA VAL A 271 4.15 -6.73 -1.52
C VAL A 271 3.42 -5.81 -0.55
N ALA A 272 2.28 -5.29 -0.96
CA ALA A 272 1.35 -4.53 -0.15
C ALA A 272 -0.06 -5.10 -0.30
N ASN A 273 -0.85 -5.14 0.76
CA ASN A 273 -2.21 -5.66 0.72
C ASN A 273 -3.15 -4.83 1.58
N ASN A 274 -4.24 -4.32 0.98
CA ASN A 274 -5.25 -3.48 1.63
C ASN A 274 -6.32 -4.35 2.31
N HIS A 275 -5.92 -5.11 3.31
CA HIS A 275 -6.81 -6.02 4.04
C HIS A 275 -7.36 -5.45 5.35
N HIS A 276 -6.94 -4.25 5.76
CA HIS A 276 -7.40 -3.51 6.95
C HIS A 276 -7.06 -4.18 8.30
N VAL A 277 -6.16 -5.15 8.30
CA VAL A 277 -5.66 -5.82 9.52
C VAL A 277 -4.14 -5.68 9.64
N THR A 278 -3.54 -6.22 10.69
CA THR A 278 -2.08 -6.25 10.86
C THR A 278 -1.44 -7.04 9.71
N PRO A 279 -0.31 -6.58 9.15
CA PRO A 279 0.34 -7.22 8.01
C PRO A 279 0.58 -8.71 8.19
N PHE A 280 0.34 -9.47 7.13
CA PHE A 280 0.66 -10.89 7.05
C PHE A 280 2.15 -11.11 6.75
N GLU A 281 2.62 -12.32 7.00
CA GLU A 281 3.97 -12.72 6.66
C GLU A 281 4.19 -12.63 5.14
N GLY A 282 5.26 -11.99 4.71
CA GLY A 282 5.56 -11.75 3.28
C GLY A 282 5.19 -10.38 2.77
N GLU A 283 4.51 -9.55 3.56
CA GLU A 283 4.21 -8.16 3.21
C GLU A 283 5.38 -7.24 3.52
N ASP A 284 5.56 -6.24 2.67
CA ASP A 284 6.68 -5.30 2.72
C ASP A 284 6.25 -3.86 3.00
N ILE A 285 4.96 -3.54 2.82
CA ILE A 285 4.34 -2.23 3.05
C ILE A 285 3.02 -2.46 3.79
N GLN A 286 2.77 -1.65 4.83
CA GLN A 286 1.49 -1.62 5.52
C GLN A 286 0.63 -0.46 5.00
N ILE A 287 -0.63 -0.75 4.65
CA ILE A 287 -1.57 0.20 4.08
C ILE A 287 -2.59 0.64 5.14
N PHE A 288 -2.95 1.94 5.09
CA PHE A 288 -4.06 2.56 5.80
C PHE A 288 -4.98 3.22 4.78
N GLU A 289 -6.27 2.86 4.79
CA GLU A 289 -7.20 3.41 3.82
C GLU A 289 -7.94 4.62 4.42
N ARG A 290 -7.84 5.77 3.73
CA ARG A 290 -8.50 7.04 4.04
C ARG A 290 -8.09 7.72 5.35
N ASP A 291 -7.47 7.02 6.26
CA ASP A 291 -7.02 7.53 7.55
C ASP A 291 -5.48 7.55 7.65
N LEU A 292 -4.95 8.42 8.50
CA LEU A 292 -3.54 8.41 8.82
C LEU A 292 -3.21 7.22 9.76
N PRO A 293 -1.96 6.70 9.74
CA PRO A 293 -1.57 5.66 10.69
C PRO A 293 -1.89 6.01 12.14
N GLY A 294 -2.64 5.13 12.80
CA GLY A 294 -3.14 5.31 14.17
C GLY A 294 -4.44 6.10 14.30
N GLU A 295 -5.09 6.42 13.20
CA GLU A 295 -6.44 6.97 13.14
C GLU A 295 -7.40 5.95 12.52
N ASN A 296 -8.69 6.04 12.86
CA ASN A 296 -9.72 5.15 12.30
C ASN A 296 -11.08 5.85 12.20
N SER A 297 -11.09 7.04 11.59
CA SER A 297 -12.32 7.83 11.44
C SER A 297 -13.25 7.28 10.37
N HIS A 298 -12.69 6.56 9.39
CA HIS A 298 -13.43 5.90 8.31
C HIS A 298 -13.75 4.43 8.61
N GLY A 299 -13.19 3.86 9.69
CA GLY A 299 -13.45 2.48 10.10
C GLY A 299 -12.64 1.41 9.36
N LEU A 300 -11.67 1.82 8.51
CA LEU A 300 -10.88 0.92 7.66
C LEU A 300 -9.40 0.86 8.07
N SER A 301 -9.00 1.51 9.17
CA SER A 301 -7.59 1.69 9.56
C SER A 301 -7.35 1.47 11.05
N GLY A 302 -8.14 0.55 11.65
CA GLY A 302 -8.07 0.25 13.10
C GLY A 302 -6.93 -0.68 13.51
N GLN A 303 -6.12 -1.17 12.57
CA GLN A 303 -5.01 -2.08 12.83
C GLN A 303 -3.84 -1.38 13.52
N ASP A 304 -3.06 -2.16 14.30
CA ASP A 304 -1.83 -1.67 14.92
C ASP A 304 -0.78 -1.28 13.87
N ILE A 305 0.00 -0.26 14.17
CA ILE A 305 1.12 0.18 13.32
C ILE A 305 2.28 -0.79 13.45
N SER A 306 2.70 -1.38 12.34
CA SER A 306 3.84 -2.28 12.27
C SER A 306 5.18 -1.52 12.12
N LYS A 307 6.27 -2.28 11.90
CA LYS A 307 7.60 -1.72 11.59
C LYS A 307 7.86 -1.61 10.07
N LEU A 308 6.93 -2.04 9.25
CA LEU A 308 7.03 -1.91 7.80
C LEU A 308 6.94 -0.44 7.38
N PRO A 309 7.44 -0.08 6.20
CA PRO A 309 7.06 1.16 5.55
C PRO A 309 5.54 1.33 5.51
N LEU A 310 5.07 2.54 5.78
CA LEU A 310 3.64 2.84 5.88
C LEU A 310 3.17 3.60 4.66
N GLU A 311 1.98 3.29 4.20
CA GLU A 311 1.30 4.04 3.14
C GLU A 311 -0.14 4.35 3.55
N THR A 312 -0.57 5.58 3.29
CA THR A 312 -1.97 5.98 3.40
C THR A 312 -2.49 6.29 2.02
N CYS A 313 -3.56 5.63 1.58
CA CYS A 313 -4.25 5.98 0.35
C CYS A 313 -5.47 6.86 0.63
N GLN A 314 -5.66 7.92 -0.20
CA GLN A 314 -6.73 8.89 -0.02
C GLN A 314 -7.23 9.40 -1.38
N THR A 315 -8.51 9.77 -1.46
CA THR A 315 -9.12 10.33 -2.67
C THR A 315 -9.03 11.86 -2.70
N MET A 316 -8.96 12.43 -3.91
CA MET A 316 -9.10 13.90 -4.08
C MET A 316 -10.54 14.36 -3.85
N ASN A 317 -11.53 13.52 -4.12
CA ASN A 317 -12.97 13.75 -3.98
C ASN A 317 -13.60 12.66 -3.08
N GLY A 318 -14.82 12.19 -3.34
CA GLY A 318 -15.50 11.18 -2.54
C GLY A 318 -15.21 9.73 -2.98
N MET A 319 -15.08 9.50 -4.30
CA MET A 319 -14.96 8.16 -4.89
C MET A 319 -13.53 7.88 -5.37
N TRP A 320 -13.20 6.59 -5.48
CA TRP A 320 -11.93 6.16 -6.07
C TRP A 320 -11.98 6.23 -7.59
N GLY A 321 -12.97 5.58 -8.22
CA GLY A 321 -13.22 5.65 -9.66
C GLY A 321 -14.04 6.87 -10.06
N TYR A 322 -14.04 7.17 -11.36
CA TYR A 322 -14.77 8.33 -11.90
C TYR A 322 -16.26 8.26 -11.60
N LYS A 323 -16.80 9.33 -10.98
CA LYS A 323 -18.22 9.53 -10.75
C LYS A 323 -18.59 10.95 -11.15
N VAL A 324 -19.50 11.08 -12.14
CA VAL A 324 -19.80 12.37 -12.77
C VAL A 324 -20.39 13.40 -11.80
N VAL A 325 -21.15 12.96 -10.80
CA VAL A 325 -21.76 13.86 -9.79
C VAL A 325 -20.84 14.17 -8.60
N ASP A 326 -19.71 13.48 -8.48
CA ASP A 326 -18.77 13.67 -7.37
C ASP A 326 -17.76 14.78 -7.71
N GLN A 327 -18.22 16.02 -7.59
CA GLN A 327 -17.46 17.23 -7.88
C GLN A 327 -16.90 17.91 -6.63
N ASN A 328 -17.06 17.29 -5.45
CA ASN A 328 -16.58 17.82 -4.19
C ASN A 328 -15.10 17.51 -3.97
N TYR A 329 -14.22 18.11 -4.77
CA TYR A 329 -12.78 17.96 -4.63
C TYR A 329 -12.26 18.71 -3.41
N LYS A 330 -11.38 18.07 -2.65
CA LYS A 330 -10.62 18.70 -1.57
C LYS A 330 -9.84 19.89 -2.12
N SER A 331 -9.71 20.95 -1.34
CA SER A 331 -8.87 22.10 -1.70
C SER A 331 -7.40 21.69 -1.74
N THR A 332 -6.58 22.41 -2.51
CA THR A 332 -5.13 22.20 -2.53
C THR A 332 -4.51 22.31 -1.15
N ASN A 333 -4.97 23.28 -0.33
CA ASN A 333 -4.49 23.40 1.05
C ASN A 333 -4.79 22.14 1.87
N ALA A 334 -6.00 21.58 1.74
CA ALA A 334 -6.36 20.34 2.43
C ALA A 334 -5.51 19.15 1.98
N LEU A 335 -5.22 19.03 0.66
CA LEU A 335 -4.39 17.97 0.12
C LEU A 335 -2.92 18.09 0.55
N ILE A 336 -2.36 19.31 0.57
CA ILE A 336 -0.99 19.55 1.06
C ILE A 336 -0.91 19.24 2.55
N ARG A 337 -1.87 19.70 3.36
CA ARG A 337 -1.91 19.40 4.80
C ARG A 337 -2.01 17.90 5.05
N TYR A 338 -2.78 17.18 4.22
CA TYR A 338 -2.88 15.73 4.32
C TYR A 338 -1.55 15.03 3.98
N LEU A 339 -0.87 15.44 2.90
CA LEU A 339 0.46 14.95 2.54
C LEU A 339 1.48 15.16 3.68
N VAL A 340 1.50 16.36 4.22
CA VAL A 340 2.42 16.74 5.30
C VAL A 340 2.11 15.96 6.58
N SER A 341 0.83 15.83 6.96
CA SER A 341 0.41 15.03 8.10
C SER A 341 0.79 13.56 7.94
N THR A 342 0.64 13.02 6.72
CA THR A 342 1.07 11.65 6.40
C THR A 342 2.58 11.49 6.58
N ALA A 343 3.38 12.43 6.07
CA ALA A 343 4.83 12.45 6.26
C ALA A 343 5.21 12.60 7.76
N GLY A 344 4.46 13.41 8.50
CA GLY A 344 4.61 13.56 9.97
C GLY A 344 4.35 12.29 10.77
N LYS A 345 3.59 11.34 10.21
CA LYS A 345 3.41 9.97 10.73
C LYS A 345 4.47 8.98 10.20
N GLY A 346 5.39 9.42 9.35
CA GLY A 346 6.40 8.57 8.71
C GLY A 346 5.88 7.73 7.56
N ALA A 347 4.67 8.01 7.05
CA ALA A 347 4.02 7.28 5.98
C ALA A 347 4.15 7.99 4.62
N ASN A 348 3.90 7.25 3.54
CA ASN A 348 3.72 7.78 2.19
C ASN A 348 2.24 8.09 1.93
N LEU A 349 1.96 9.17 1.21
CA LEU A 349 0.63 9.44 0.66
C LEU A 349 0.53 8.86 -0.76
N LEU A 350 -0.46 8.01 -0.98
CA LEU A 350 -0.91 7.56 -2.29
C LEU A 350 -2.25 8.27 -2.60
N LEU A 351 -2.18 9.36 -3.39
CA LEU A 351 -3.33 10.22 -3.66
C LEU A 351 -4.04 9.83 -4.95
N ASN A 352 -5.32 9.49 -4.86
CA ASN A 352 -6.07 8.93 -5.96
C ASN A 352 -6.65 9.96 -6.94
N VAL A 353 -6.60 9.59 -8.21
CA VAL A 353 -7.34 10.19 -9.32
C VAL A 353 -8.11 9.11 -10.08
N GLY A 354 -9.38 9.38 -10.39
CA GLY A 354 -10.24 8.52 -11.23
C GLY A 354 -10.36 9.09 -12.63
N PRO A 355 -9.64 8.57 -13.65
CA PRO A 355 -9.74 9.03 -15.03
C PRO A 355 -11.13 8.87 -15.63
N GLN A 356 -11.49 9.76 -16.54
CA GLN A 356 -12.75 9.74 -17.27
C GLN A 356 -12.77 8.59 -18.30
N PRO A 357 -13.96 8.19 -18.78
CA PRO A 357 -14.07 7.09 -19.74
C PRO A 357 -13.42 7.40 -21.11
N ASN A 358 -13.24 8.67 -21.45
CA ASN A 358 -12.53 9.10 -22.66
C ASN A 358 -11.00 9.04 -22.52
N GLY A 359 -10.46 8.73 -21.33
CA GLY A 359 -9.03 8.66 -21.05
C GLY A 359 -8.40 9.97 -20.56
N GLU A 360 -9.18 11.03 -20.30
CA GLU A 360 -8.66 12.26 -19.70
C GLU A 360 -8.64 12.15 -18.17
N LEU A 361 -7.61 12.72 -17.55
CA LEU A 361 -7.64 13.03 -16.13
C LEU A 361 -8.64 14.16 -15.89
N PRO A 362 -9.47 14.14 -14.83
CA PRO A 362 -10.35 15.24 -14.50
C PRO A 362 -9.58 16.56 -14.36
N ALA A 363 -10.02 17.61 -15.02
CA ALA A 363 -9.33 18.89 -15.06
C ALA A 363 -9.02 19.46 -13.66
N VAL A 364 -9.96 19.31 -12.71
CA VAL A 364 -9.78 19.73 -11.32
C VAL A 364 -8.65 18.94 -10.65
N ALA A 365 -8.54 17.63 -10.92
CA ALA A 365 -7.46 16.81 -10.35
C ALA A 365 -6.09 17.25 -10.90
N VAL A 366 -6.01 17.55 -12.21
CA VAL A 366 -4.79 18.06 -12.85
C VAL A 366 -4.39 19.42 -12.25
N GLU A 367 -5.36 20.31 -12.01
CA GLU A 367 -5.12 21.59 -11.33
C GLU A 367 -4.57 21.39 -9.91
N ARG A 368 -5.18 20.51 -9.10
CA ARG A 368 -4.71 20.18 -7.73
C ARG A 368 -3.29 19.62 -7.76
N MET A 369 -3.00 18.68 -8.66
CA MET A 369 -1.64 18.14 -8.83
C MET A 369 -0.63 19.23 -9.17
N LYS A 370 -0.97 20.14 -10.08
CA LYS A 370 -0.11 21.27 -10.46
C LYS A 370 0.17 22.20 -9.28
N GLU A 371 -0.85 22.55 -8.50
CA GLU A 371 -0.74 23.43 -7.33
C GLU A 371 0.07 22.78 -6.21
N MET A 372 -0.17 21.47 -5.92
CA MET A 372 0.67 20.70 -5.00
C MET A 372 2.12 20.69 -5.44
N GLY A 373 2.37 20.51 -6.74
CA GLY A 373 3.72 20.54 -7.29
C GLY A 373 4.42 21.89 -7.16
N GLN A 374 3.68 23.00 -7.22
CA GLN A 374 4.24 24.34 -6.95
C GLN A 374 4.70 24.46 -5.49
N TRP A 375 3.90 23.98 -4.54
CA TRP A 375 4.26 23.93 -3.13
C TRP A 375 5.46 22.99 -2.89
N MET A 376 5.47 21.78 -3.51
CA MET A 376 6.55 20.81 -3.38
C MET A 376 7.90 21.29 -3.92
N LYS A 377 7.91 22.16 -4.94
CA LYS A 377 9.16 22.76 -5.44
C LYS A 377 9.87 23.62 -4.40
N VAL A 378 9.11 24.24 -3.52
CA VAL A 378 9.65 25.12 -2.46
C VAL A 378 9.92 24.32 -1.19
N ASN A 379 8.99 23.42 -0.83
CA ASN A 379 8.96 22.79 0.51
C ASN A 379 9.30 21.29 0.48
N GLY A 380 9.57 20.71 -0.69
CA GLY A 380 9.74 19.26 -0.82
C GLY A 380 10.85 18.64 0.03
N GLU A 381 11.88 19.42 0.42
CA GLU A 381 12.92 18.91 1.32
C GLU A 381 12.40 18.60 2.72
N SER A 382 11.31 19.23 3.15
CA SER A 382 10.62 18.96 4.42
C SER A 382 9.70 17.73 4.37
N VAL A 383 9.57 17.12 3.17
CA VAL A 383 8.73 15.94 2.92
C VAL A 383 9.58 14.73 2.49
N TYR A 384 10.36 14.89 1.39
CA TYR A 384 11.13 13.76 0.84
C TYR A 384 12.30 13.35 1.74
N GLY A 385 12.42 12.03 1.97
CA GLY A 385 13.49 11.45 2.76
C GLY A 385 13.42 11.83 4.24
N THR A 386 12.27 12.29 4.72
CA THR A 386 12.03 12.57 6.13
C THR A 386 11.52 11.34 6.87
N THR A 387 11.61 11.36 8.18
CA THR A 387 10.90 10.49 9.11
C THR A 387 9.83 11.29 9.85
N ALA A 388 9.01 10.63 10.65
CA ALA A 388 8.17 11.31 11.64
C ALA A 388 9.04 12.26 12.50
N GLY A 389 8.52 13.44 12.79
CA GLY A 389 9.23 14.42 13.62
C GLY A 389 9.10 14.13 15.12
N ASP A 390 9.78 14.93 15.91
CA ASP A 390 9.87 14.75 17.37
C ASP A 390 8.57 15.11 18.09
N ILE A 391 7.71 15.93 17.44
CA ILE A 391 6.44 16.38 17.99
C ILE A 391 5.32 15.76 17.17
N PRO A 392 4.45 14.93 17.78
CA PRO A 392 3.31 14.37 17.10
C PRO A 392 2.34 15.46 16.63
N GLN A 393 1.45 15.12 15.73
CA GLN A 393 0.44 16.04 15.19
C GLN A 393 -0.33 16.75 16.29
N GLN A 394 -0.49 18.07 16.09
CA GLN A 394 -1.19 19.01 16.95
C GLN A 394 -2.23 19.78 16.12
N ASP A 395 -3.08 20.57 16.78
CA ASP A 395 -4.05 21.43 16.08
C ASP A 395 -3.38 22.46 15.15
N TRP A 396 -2.20 22.92 15.50
CA TRP A 396 -1.42 23.88 14.69
C TRP A 396 -0.70 23.24 13.50
N GLY A 397 -0.49 21.90 13.47
CA GLY A 397 0.25 21.20 12.43
C GLY A 397 1.04 20.01 12.96
N CYS A 398 2.19 19.71 12.33
CA CYS A 398 3.02 18.56 12.69
C CYS A 398 4.51 18.86 12.48
N THR A 399 5.36 17.84 12.71
CA THR A 399 6.79 17.93 12.42
C THR A 399 7.26 16.74 11.60
N THR A 400 8.28 16.98 10.75
CA THR A 400 9.05 15.94 10.06
C THR A 400 10.54 16.13 10.37
N ARG A 401 11.33 15.05 10.24
CA ARG A 401 12.76 15.09 10.55
C ARG A 401 13.62 14.51 9.42
N LYS A 402 14.75 15.19 9.16
CA LYS A 402 15.78 14.68 8.25
C LYS A 402 17.17 14.98 8.83
N GLY A 403 17.81 13.97 9.40
CA GLY A 403 19.07 14.16 10.10
C GLY A 403 18.96 15.19 11.24
N ASP A 404 19.82 16.20 11.22
CA ASP A 404 19.83 17.29 12.22
C ASP A 404 18.73 18.35 11.98
N CYS A 405 17.98 18.26 10.89
CA CYS A 405 16.91 19.21 10.56
C CYS A 405 15.56 18.68 11.05
N LEU A 406 14.88 19.48 11.87
CA LEU A 406 13.47 19.32 12.23
C LEU A 406 12.67 20.38 11.49
N TYR A 407 11.73 19.94 10.64
CA TYR A 407 10.81 20.82 9.95
C TYR A 407 9.52 20.94 10.76
N VAL A 408 9.13 22.18 11.06
CA VAL A 408 7.90 22.51 11.78
C VAL A 408 6.89 23.01 10.75
N HIS A 409 5.86 22.25 10.54
CA HIS A 409 4.77 22.50 9.60
C HIS A 409 3.62 23.17 10.34
N VAL A 410 3.36 24.44 10.05
CA VAL A 410 2.31 25.21 10.71
C VAL A 410 1.16 25.46 9.75
N PHE A 411 0.03 24.77 9.98
CA PHE A 411 -1.17 24.87 9.17
C PHE A 411 -2.02 26.07 9.51
N GLU A 412 -2.11 26.36 10.81
CA GLU A 412 -2.87 27.46 11.35
C GLU A 412 -2.29 27.89 12.71
N LEU A 413 -2.12 29.18 12.92
CA LEU A 413 -1.70 29.74 14.19
C LEU A 413 -2.33 31.12 14.38
N ASN A 414 -3.13 31.27 15.43
CA ASN A 414 -3.83 32.52 15.77
C ASN A 414 -3.02 33.45 16.67
N TYR A 415 -1.80 33.05 17.07
CA TYR A 415 -0.91 33.76 17.96
C TYR A 415 0.46 33.94 17.31
N ASP A 416 1.27 34.90 17.84
CA ASP A 416 2.59 35.16 17.28
C ASP A 416 3.64 34.11 17.65
N MET A 417 3.41 33.36 18.74
CA MET A 417 4.39 32.47 19.33
C MET A 417 3.88 31.03 19.33
N LEU A 418 4.73 30.11 18.92
CA LEU A 418 4.49 28.67 18.98
C LEU A 418 5.44 28.03 19.99
N TYR A 419 4.89 27.36 21.01
CA TYR A 419 5.69 26.55 21.92
C TYR A 419 5.95 25.18 21.36
N LEU A 420 7.24 24.79 21.32
CA LEU A 420 7.67 23.46 20.88
C LEU A 420 8.39 22.75 22.04
N PRO A 421 7.84 21.61 22.55
CA PRO A 421 8.47 20.80 23.60
C PRO A 421 9.63 20.00 23.02
N LEU A 422 10.81 20.60 22.93
CA LEU A 422 12.00 19.97 22.34
C LEU A 422 13.08 19.80 23.43
N GLU A 423 13.58 18.57 23.57
CA GLU A 423 14.70 18.27 24.48
C GLU A 423 16.05 18.60 23.84
N CYS A 424 16.13 18.59 22.49
CA CYS A 424 17.35 18.89 21.76
C CYS A 424 17.68 20.39 21.74
N LYS A 425 18.96 20.70 21.51
CA LYS A 425 19.42 22.10 21.38
C LYS A 425 19.13 22.60 19.96
N VAL A 426 18.26 23.59 19.82
CA VAL A 426 18.08 24.33 18.57
C VAL A 426 19.23 25.30 18.37
N VAL A 427 19.84 25.25 17.18
CA VAL A 427 21.00 26.09 16.78
C VAL A 427 20.56 27.28 15.93
N SER A 428 19.64 27.03 14.97
CA SER A 428 19.10 28.06 14.10
C SER A 428 17.67 27.69 13.69
N ALA A 429 16.93 28.71 13.26
CA ALA A 429 15.59 28.60 12.70
C ALA A 429 15.45 29.53 11.49
N LYS A 430 14.87 29.05 10.40
CA LYS A 430 14.55 29.83 9.20
C LYS A 430 13.25 29.40 8.58
N ALA A 431 12.53 30.31 7.95
CA ALA A 431 11.40 29.98 7.08
C ALA A 431 11.92 29.30 5.81
N LEU A 432 11.28 28.22 5.39
CA LEU A 432 11.74 27.44 4.24
C LEU A 432 11.42 28.19 2.90
N GLU A 433 10.30 28.90 2.85
CA GLU A 433 9.82 29.59 1.65
C GLU A 433 10.74 30.71 1.14
N ASP A 434 11.44 31.42 2.03
CA ASP A 434 12.25 32.58 1.67
C ASP A 434 13.64 32.63 2.36
N GLY A 435 13.94 31.61 3.18
CA GLY A 435 15.22 31.48 3.91
C GLY A 435 15.42 32.50 5.04
N LYS A 436 14.42 33.32 5.37
CA LYS A 436 14.57 34.34 6.42
C LYS A 436 14.70 33.71 7.80
N PRO A 437 15.58 34.27 8.67
CA PRO A 437 15.68 33.81 10.05
C PRO A 437 14.34 33.96 10.78
N VAL A 438 13.95 32.91 11.50
CA VAL A 438 12.83 32.93 12.44
C VAL A 438 13.40 33.01 13.85
N LYS A 439 12.92 33.97 14.64
CA LYS A 439 13.39 34.15 16.02
C LYS A 439 12.85 33.04 16.91
N PHE A 440 13.68 32.60 17.82
CA PHE A 440 13.25 31.66 18.87
C PHE A 440 13.91 31.97 20.22
N GLN A 441 13.25 31.61 21.28
CA GLN A 441 13.71 31.78 22.63
C GLN A 441 13.70 30.45 23.38
N LYS A 442 14.81 30.08 24.00
CA LYS A 442 14.87 28.92 24.88
C LYS A 442 14.06 29.15 26.15
N VAL A 443 13.19 28.19 26.46
CA VAL A 443 12.39 28.20 27.70
C VAL A 443 12.54 26.87 28.43
N LYS A 444 11.95 26.73 29.61
CA LYS A 444 11.95 25.47 30.34
C LYS A 444 11.16 24.40 29.54
N GLY A 445 11.81 23.32 29.19
CA GLY A 445 11.20 22.17 28.49
C GLY A 445 11.04 22.35 26.99
N GLY A 446 11.66 23.38 26.35
CA GLY A 446 11.54 23.57 24.92
C GLY A 446 11.97 24.91 24.40
N ILE A 447 11.35 25.37 23.33
CA ILE A 447 11.54 26.71 22.75
C ILE A 447 10.18 27.39 22.50
N LEU A 448 10.20 28.71 22.47
CA LEU A 448 9.16 29.55 21.88
C LEU A 448 9.67 30.05 20.54
N LEU A 449 8.93 29.76 19.48
CA LEU A 449 9.22 30.13 18.09
C LEU A 449 8.31 31.31 17.70
N GLU A 450 8.88 32.41 17.21
CA GLU A 450 8.14 33.60 16.77
C GLU A 450 7.74 33.41 15.28
N VAL A 451 6.61 32.78 15.06
CA VAL A 451 6.09 32.44 13.71
C VAL A 451 5.25 33.58 13.15
N GLY A 452 4.55 34.33 14.01
CA GLY A 452 3.48 35.22 13.61
C GLY A 452 2.18 34.46 13.31
N LYS A 453 1.15 35.20 12.94
CA LYS A 453 -0.11 34.58 12.49
C LYS A 453 0.07 33.81 11.20
N VAL A 454 -0.45 32.59 11.14
CA VAL A 454 -0.54 31.76 9.94
C VAL A 454 -2.00 31.54 9.63
N GLU A 455 -2.50 32.22 8.59
CA GLU A 455 -3.87 32.15 8.13
C GLU A 455 -3.86 31.98 6.60
N ASP A 456 -4.80 31.23 6.06
CA ASP A 456 -5.03 31.04 4.59
C ASP A 456 -3.85 30.45 3.79
N LYS A 457 -2.83 29.91 4.48
CA LYS A 457 -1.74 29.16 3.83
C LYS A 457 -2.04 27.64 3.85
N ALA A 458 -1.53 26.93 2.86
CA ALA A 458 -1.54 25.47 2.89
C ALA A 458 -0.72 25.00 4.10
N ASP A 459 0.49 25.53 4.23
CA ASP A 459 1.45 25.18 5.27
C ASP A 459 2.56 26.25 5.30
N TYR A 460 2.98 26.66 6.49
CA TYR A 460 4.15 27.51 6.71
C TYR A 460 5.24 26.69 7.38
N VAL A 461 6.35 26.47 6.67
CA VAL A 461 7.40 25.56 7.10
C VAL A 461 8.57 26.32 7.72
N VAL A 462 8.96 25.92 8.93
CA VAL A 462 10.18 26.42 9.60
C VAL A 462 11.17 25.27 9.76
N GLU A 463 12.36 25.44 9.18
CA GLU A 463 13.49 24.53 9.40
C GLU A 463 14.20 24.91 10.70
N LEU A 464 14.33 23.95 11.60
CA LEU A 464 15.13 24.04 12.81
C LEU A 464 16.37 23.13 12.65
N VAL A 465 17.57 23.70 12.76
CA VAL A 465 18.78 22.90 12.90
C VAL A 465 18.99 22.57 14.38
N THR A 466 19.12 21.28 14.68
CA THR A 466 19.24 20.75 16.05
C THR A 466 20.57 20.06 16.28
N LYS A 467 21.00 19.93 17.57
CA LYS A 467 22.20 19.21 18.02
C LYS A 467 21.90 18.38 19.25
#